data_05977fb049659e6762533c547b6e45a2
#
_entry.id   05977fb049659e6762533c547b6e45a2
#
_cell.length_a   1.000
_cell.length_b   1.000
_cell.length_c   1.000
_cell.angle_alpha   90.00
_cell.angle_beta   90.00
_cell.angle_gamma   90.00
#
_symmetry.space_group_name_H-M   'P 1'
#
loop_
_entity.id
_entity.type
_entity.pdbx_description
1 polymer ?
#
loop_
_entity_poly.entity_id
_entity_poly.type
_entity_poly.pdbx_seq_one_letter_code
_entity_poly.pdbx_strand_id
1 'polypeptide(L)'
;MRQIVIGDPDRVIPFVDATIGGQEHFSSDCFCIGIQNEAGEIEGGCVFTGYDGVGVVLHSAGSSPAWLNRTFLRVVFSYPFIQLGCRRLTTLVREDNEHAQKIALKAGFKYEGLLRGAEPDGCGLLVYGMLIDECRWIKDKTNG
;
A
#
# COMPACT_ATOMS: atom_id res chain seq x y z
N MET A 1 0.10 -22.52 0.26
CA MET A 1 -0.91 -21.47 0.15
C MET A 1 -0.47 -20.23 0.92
N ARG A 2 -0.58 -19.08 0.30
CA ARG A 2 -0.22 -17.83 0.95
C ARG A 2 -1.22 -17.46 2.02
N GLN A 3 -0.73 -16.85 3.09
CA GLN A 3 -1.56 -16.40 4.21
C GLN A 3 -1.43 -14.92 4.42
N ILE A 4 -2.55 -14.27 4.70
CA ILE A 4 -2.57 -12.84 5.02
C ILE A 4 -2.25 -12.67 6.50
N VAL A 5 -1.34 -11.72 6.78
CA VAL A 5 -0.87 -11.42 8.12
C VAL A 5 -1.37 -10.03 8.48
N ILE A 6 -2.33 -9.95 9.40
CA ILE A 6 -2.87 -8.66 9.84
C ILE A 6 -2.15 -8.26 11.12
N GLY A 7 -1.46 -7.14 11.08
CA GLY A 7 -0.58 -6.72 12.17
C GLY A 7 0.81 -7.30 11.99
N ASP A 8 1.44 -7.70 13.09
CA ASP A 8 2.79 -8.24 13.14
C ASP A 8 3.83 -7.24 12.61
N PRO A 9 3.92 -6.05 13.23
CA PRO A 9 4.83 -5.02 12.76
C PRO A 9 6.30 -5.45 12.80
N ASP A 10 6.65 -6.39 13.69
CA ASP A 10 8.04 -6.84 13.81
C ASP A 10 8.56 -7.56 12.56
N ARG A 11 7.65 -8.14 11.76
CA ARG A 11 8.03 -8.81 10.52
C ARG A 11 7.66 -8.02 9.28
N VAL A 12 6.48 -7.39 9.27
CA VAL A 12 5.95 -6.72 8.08
C VAL A 12 6.66 -5.38 7.84
N ILE A 13 6.83 -4.57 8.87
CA ILE A 13 7.42 -3.23 8.70
C ILE A 13 8.88 -3.31 8.24
N PRO A 14 9.75 -4.13 8.85
CA PRO A 14 11.12 -4.26 8.33
C PRO A 14 11.19 -4.75 6.89
N PHE A 15 10.27 -5.63 6.49
CA PHE A 15 10.21 -6.10 5.10
C PHE A 15 9.90 -4.94 4.15
N VAL A 16 8.90 -4.12 4.49
CA VAL A 16 8.50 -2.99 3.64
C VAL A 16 9.63 -1.96 3.58
N ASP A 17 10.23 -1.60 4.72
CA ASP A 17 11.34 -0.66 4.75
C ASP A 17 12.50 -1.12 3.87
N ALA A 18 12.89 -2.38 4.00
CA ALA A 18 14.03 -2.92 3.24
C ALA A 18 13.72 -3.00 1.74
N THR A 19 12.49 -3.36 1.38
CA THR A 19 12.11 -3.56 -0.02
C THR A 19 11.93 -2.23 -0.75
N ILE A 20 11.40 -1.22 -0.08
CA ILE A 20 11.30 0.12 -0.66
C ILE A 20 12.70 0.70 -0.87
N GLY A 21 13.66 0.32 -0.04
CA GLY A 21 15.04 0.78 -0.18
C GLY A 21 15.22 2.24 0.15
N GLY A 22 14.23 2.85 0.77
CA GLY A 22 14.25 4.25 1.09
C GLY A 22 14.83 4.54 2.45
N GLN A 23 14.77 5.80 2.82
CA GLN A 23 15.21 6.28 4.12
C GLN A 23 14.05 6.29 5.12
N GLU A 24 12.91 5.78 4.72
CA GLU A 24 11.74 5.79 5.58
C GLU A 24 11.84 4.69 6.62
N HIS A 25 11.69 5.09 7.86
CA HIS A 25 11.64 4.17 8.98
C HIS A 25 10.28 4.33 9.63
N PHE A 26 9.42 3.36 9.38
CA PHE A 26 8.08 3.40 9.93
C PHE A 26 8.12 3.04 11.42
N SER A 27 7.32 3.76 12.20
CA SER A 27 7.16 3.45 13.61
C SER A 27 6.48 2.08 13.78
N SER A 28 6.86 1.34 14.82
CA SER A 28 6.31 0.02 15.09
C SER A 28 4.82 0.04 15.47
N ASP A 29 4.26 1.22 15.74
CA ASP A 29 2.85 1.37 16.04
C ASP A 29 1.99 1.68 14.79
N CYS A 30 2.60 1.77 13.61
CA CYS A 30 1.86 1.88 12.37
C CYS A 30 1.08 0.58 12.12
N PHE A 31 -0.14 0.72 11.59
CA PHE A 31 -0.90 -0.46 11.18
C PHE A 31 -0.28 -1.05 9.92
N CYS A 32 -0.18 -2.36 9.87
CA CYS A 32 0.41 -3.04 8.73
C CYS A 32 -0.35 -4.33 8.39
N ILE A 33 -0.27 -4.71 7.12
CA ILE A 33 -0.86 -5.95 6.61
C ILE A 33 0.17 -6.57 5.69
N GLY A 34 0.46 -7.86 5.89
CA GLY A 34 1.41 -8.56 5.05
C GLY A 34 0.80 -9.80 4.43
N ILE A 35 1.58 -10.42 3.56
CA ILE A 35 1.24 -11.72 2.99
C ILE A 35 2.49 -12.59 3.04
N GLN A 36 2.33 -13.82 3.50
CA GLN A 36 3.44 -14.75 3.67
C GLN A 36 3.22 -16.02 2.84
N ASN A 37 4.34 -16.66 2.46
CA ASN A 37 4.30 -17.92 1.74
C ASN A 37 4.13 -19.10 2.72
N GLU A 38 4.17 -20.33 2.18
CA GLU A 38 4.00 -21.54 2.98
C GLU A 38 5.12 -21.73 4.01
N ALA A 39 6.31 -21.19 3.74
CA ALA A 39 7.44 -21.25 4.67
C ALA A 39 7.35 -20.18 5.77
N GLY A 40 6.34 -19.32 5.74
CA GLY A 40 6.18 -18.26 6.72
C GLY A 40 6.99 -17.01 6.41
N GLU A 41 7.51 -16.90 5.20
CA GLU A 41 8.30 -15.74 4.80
C GLU A 41 7.40 -14.65 4.20
N ILE A 42 7.63 -13.39 4.61
CA ILE A 42 6.85 -12.26 4.08
C ILE A 42 7.24 -12.03 2.62
N GLU A 43 6.25 -12.00 1.74
CA GLU A 43 6.43 -11.74 0.31
C GLU A 43 5.91 -10.38 -0.11
N GLY A 44 5.07 -9.78 0.68
CA GLY A 44 4.53 -8.46 0.41
C GLY A 44 4.00 -7.83 1.69
N GLY A 45 3.92 -6.51 1.70
CA GLY A 45 3.44 -5.80 2.87
C GLY A 45 2.97 -4.41 2.55
N CYS A 46 2.09 -3.94 3.42
CA CYS A 46 1.52 -2.59 3.36
C CYS A 46 1.60 -1.97 4.74
N VAL A 47 2.02 -0.70 4.78
CA VAL A 47 2.06 0.09 6.01
C VAL A 47 1.20 1.32 5.77
N PHE A 48 0.38 1.67 6.76
CA PHE A 48 -0.54 2.80 6.66
C PHE A 48 -0.08 3.90 7.63
N THR A 49 0.04 5.12 7.14
CA THR A 49 0.51 6.26 7.93
C THR A 49 -0.37 7.49 7.70
N GLY A 50 -0.28 8.45 8.62
CA GLY A 50 -0.86 9.77 8.42
C GLY A 50 -2.38 9.83 8.41
N TYR A 51 -3.05 8.96 9.16
CA TYR A 51 -4.51 9.03 9.26
C TYR A 51 -4.93 10.35 9.91
N ASP A 52 -5.75 11.12 9.19
CA ASP A 52 -6.19 12.45 9.62
C ASP A 52 -7.72 12.55 9.79
N GLY A 53 -8.42 11.42 9.81
CA GLY A 53 -9.87 11.37 9.87
C GLY A 53 -10.56 11.40 8.53
N VAL A 54 -9.83 11.71 7.47
CA VAL A 54 -10.36 11.79 6.10
C VAL A 54 -9.66 10.78 5.18
N GLY A 55 -8.35 10.65 5.31
CA GLY A 55 -7.55 9.78 4.48
C GLY A 55 -6.34 9.23 5.21
N VAL A 56 -5.62 8.37 4.54
CA VAL A 56 -4.41 7.72 5.05
C VAL A 56 -3.46 7.50 3.87
N VAL A 57 -2.18 7.37 4.15
CA VAL A 57 -1.16 7.08 3.13
C VAL A 57 -0.80 5.61 3.19
N LEU A 58 -0.81 4.96 2.03
CA LEU A 58 -0.45 3.56 1.88
C LEU A 58 0.98 3.46 1.34
N HIS A 59 1.81 2.71 2.05
CA HIS A 59 3.15 2.35 1.61
C HIS A 59 3.17 0.84 1.37
N SER A 60 3.53 0.40 0.17
CA SER A 60 3.48 -1.02 -0.16
C SER A 60 4.74 -1.47 -0.87
N ALA A 61 5.09 -2.73 -0.67
CA ALA A 61 6.24 -3.36 -1.30
C ALA A 61 6.01 -4.86 -1.42
N GLY A 62 6.63 -5.47 -2.43
CA GLY A 62 6.54 -6.91 -2.62
C GLY A 62 7.77 -7.45 -3.34
N SER A 63 8.09 -8.72 -3.06
CA SER A 63 9.24 -9.40 -3.66
C SER A 63 8.93 -10.01 -5.03
N SER A 64 7.64 -10.15 -5.36
CA SER A 64 7.22 -10.69 -6.66
C SER A 64 5.80 -10.22 -6.97
N PRO A 65 5.38 -10.19 -8.25
CA PRO A 65 4.00 -9.80 -8.61
C PRO A 65 2.92 -10.70 -8.01
N ALA A 66 3.28 -11.92 -7.63
CA ALA A 66 2.31 -12.90 -7.13
C ALA A 66 1.68 -12.52 -5.79
N TRP A 67 2.29 -11.58 -5.04
CA TRP A 67 1.71 -11.11 -3.79
C TRP A 67 0.45 -10.28 -4.01
N LEU A 68 0.27 -9.70 -5.20
CA LEU A 68 -0.87 -8.84 -5.53
C LEU A 68 -2.07 -9.70 -5.99
N ASN A 69 -2.63 -10.49 -5.09
CA ASN A 69 -3.82 -11.26 -5.41
C ASN A 69 -5.08 -10.52 -4.95
N ARG A 70 -6.22 -10.93 -5.51
CA ARG A 70 -7.49 -10.26 -5.25
C ARG A 70 -7.88 -10.29 -3.78
N THR A 71 -7.67 -11.42 -3.10
CA THR A 71 -8.01 -11.55 -1.68
C THR A 71 -7.19 -10.59 -0.82
N PHE A 72 -5.89 -10.51 -1.09
CA PHE A 72 -5.01 -9.61 -0.37
C PHE A 72 -5.41 -8.14 -0.60
N LEU A 73 -5.66 -7.77 -1.86
CA LEU A 73 -6.08 -6.40 -2.18
C LEU A 73 -7.39 -6.03 -1.50
N ARG A 74 -8.32 -6.97 -1.42
CA ARG A 74 -9.58 -6.73 -0.70
C ARG A 74 -9.34 -6.43 0.78
N VAL A 75 -8.47 -7.18 1.42
CA VAL A 75 -8.14 -6.96 2.83
C VAL A 75 -7.42 -5.62 3.01
N VAL A 76 -6.44 -5.33 2.16
CA VAL A 76 -5.66 -4.10 2.23
C VAL A 76 -6.54 -2.87 2.09
N PHE A 77 -7.44 -2.85 1.09
CA PHE A 77 -8.29 -1.69 0.86
C PHE A 77 -9.46 -1.60 1.84
N SER A 78 -9.89 -2.74 2.42
CA SER A 78 -10.95 -2.72 3.43
C SER A 78 -10.54 -1.97 4.69
N TYR A 79 -9.28 -2.01 5.06
CA TYR A 79 -8.82 -1.33 6.26
C TYR A 79 -9.08 0.18 6.20
N PRO A 80 -8.54 0.93 5.21
CA PRO A 80 -8.78 2.38 5.18
C PRO A 80 -10.24 2.74 4.87
N PHE A 81 -10.88 2.06 3.94
CA PHE A 81 -12.18 2.49 3.47
C PHE A 81 -13.35 2.00 4.31
N ILE A 82 -13.25 0.78 4.86
CA ILE A 82 -14.35 0.19 5.63
C ILE A 82 -14.11 0.37 7.14
N GLN A 83 -12.93 0.00 7.63
CA GLN A 83 -12.66 0.08 9.07
C GLN A 83 -12.43 1.50 9.55
N LEU A 84 -11.61 2.28 8.85
CA LEU A 84 -11.33 3.66 9.21
C LEU A 84 -12.36 4.64 8.66
N GLY A 85 -13.14 4.26 7.66
CA GLY A 85 -14.12 5.12 7.03
C GLY A 85 -13.51 6.27 6.23
N CYS A 86 -12.32 6.08 5.69
CA CYS A 86 -11.65 7.10 4.90
C CYS A 86 -12.40 7.40 3.60
N ARG A 87 -12.33 8.66 3.17
CA ARG A 87 -12.84 9.09 1.87
C ARG A 87 -11.82 8.86 0.77
N ARG A 88 -10.53 8.91 1.12
CA ARG A 88 -9.44 8.77 0.15
C ARG A 88 -8.29 7.97 0.71
N LEU A 89 -7.54 7.39 -0.21
CA LEU A 89 -6.28 6.70 0.06
C LEU A 89 -5.23 7.31 -0.86
N THR A 90 -4.08 7.66 -0.29
CA THR A 90 -2.96 8.24 -1.04
C THR A 90 -1.81 7.25 -1.08
N THR A 91 -1.12 7.14 -2.20
CA THR A 91 0.15 6.44 -2.26
C THR A 91 1.16 7.28 -3.03
N LEU A 92 2.43 7.20 -2.61
CA LEU A 92 3.52 7.98 -3.21
C LEU A 92 4.48 7.02 -3.88
N VAL A 93 4.86 7.32 -5.11
CA VAL A 93 5.72 6.46 -5.92
C VAL A 93 6.87 7.30 -6.48
N ARG A 94 8.10 6.79 -6.36
CA ARG A 94 9.25 7.50 -6.97
C ARG A 94 9.03 7.65 -8.46
N GLU A 95 9.37 8.83 -8.99
CA GLU A 95 9.15 9.12 -10.41
C GLU A 95 10.01 8.25 -11.34
N ASP A 96 11.09 7.65 -10.81
CA ASP A 96 11.93 6.72 -11.58
C ASP A 96 11.51 5.25 -11.43
N ASN A 97 10.47 4.95 -10.67
CA ASN A 97 10.01 3.57 -10.46
C ASN A 97 8.77 3.29 -11.33
N GLU A 98 9.02 2.96 -12.60
CA GLU A 98 7.93 2.71 -13.56
C GLU A 98 7.09 1.50 -13.18
N HIS A 99 7.71 0.48 -12.59
CA HIS A 99 7.00 -0.73 -12.18
C HIS A 99 5.94 -0.43 -11.12
N ALA A 100 6.31 0.34 -10.09
CA ALA A 100 5.38 0.73 -9.04
C ALA A 100 4.26 1.65 -9.58
N GLN A 101 4.59 2.50 -10.55
CA GLN A 101 3.59 3.35 -11.20
C GLN A 101 2.53 2.51 -11.91
N LYS A 102 2.95 1.48 -12.63
CA LYS A 102 2.03 0.57 -13.31
C LYS A 102 1.14 -0.18 -12.33
N ILE A 103 1.71 -0.61 -11.20
CA ILE A 103 0.95 -1.29 -10.15
C ILE A 103 -0.11 -0.37 -9.58
N ALA A 104 0.25 0.88 -9.28
CA ALA A 104 -0.70 1.86 -8.74
C ALA A 104 -1.87 2.09 -9.71
N LEU A 105 -1.58 2.27 -11.00
CA LEU A 105 -2.62 2.47 -12.01
C LEU A 105 -3.52 1.24 -12.16
N LYS A 106 -2.94 0.03 -12.16
CA LYS A 106 -3.70 -1.21 -12.24
C LYS A 106 -4.59 -1.41 -11.01
N ALA A 107 -4.12 -0.99 -9.84
CA ALA A 107 -4.90 -1.09 -8.62
C ALA A 107 -6.09 -0.14 -8.62
N GLY A 108 -6.07 0.89 -9.47
CA GLY A 108 -7.17 1.84 -9.59
C GLY A 108 -6.85 3.22 -9.06
N PHE A 109 -5.61 3.48 -8.68
CA PHE A 109 -5.20 4.83 -8.28
C PHE A 109 -5.13 5.73 -9.50
N LYS A 110 -5.37 7.01 -9.28
CA LYS A 110 -5.27 8.04 -10.31
C LYS A 110 -4.11 8.97 -10.00
N TYR A 111 -3.37 9.35 -11.02
CA TYR A 111 -2.27 10.31 -10.87
C TYR A 111 -2.83 11.68 -10.48
N GLU A 112 -2.22 12.29 -9.44
CA GLU A 112 -2.68 13.59 -8.94
C GLU A 112 -1.60 14.66 -8.97
N GLY A 113 -0.34 14.30 -9.05
CA GLY A 113 0.71 15.31 -9.12
C GLY A 113 2.10 14.81 -8.80
N LEU A 114 3.05 15.75 -8.82
CA LEU A 114 4.46 15.47 -8.58
C LEU A 114 4.96 16.33 -7.43
N LEU A 115 5.61 15.71 -6.46
CA LEU A 115 6.35 16.41 -5.41
C LEU A 115 7.81 16.45 -5.84
N ARG A 116 8.28 17.61 -6.28
CA ARG A 116 9.65 17.78 -6.81
C ARG A 116 10.65 17.68 -5.66
N GLY A 117 11.75 16.93 -5.89
CA GLY A 117 12.85 16.85 -4.95
C GLY A 117 12.48 16.27 -3.59
N ALA A 118 11.47 15.43 -3.54
CA ALA A 118 10.92 14.94 -2.26
C ALA A 118 11.74 13.84 -1.61
N GLU A 119 12.63 13.19 -2.37
CA GLU A 119 13.49 12.13 -1.84
C GLU A 119 14.90 12.67 -1.53
N PRO A 120 15.65 12.05 -0.60
CA PRO A 120 16.97 12.53 -0.24
C PRO A 120 17.96 12.64 -1.40
N ASP A 121 17.81 11.82 -2.44
CA ASP A 121 18.67 11.87 -3.63
C ASP A 121 18.19 12.90 -4.66
N GLY A 122 17.14 13.66 -4.36
CA GLY A 122 16.58 14.66 -5.26
C GLY A 122 15.50 14.13 -6.20
N CYS A 123 15.23 12.82 -6.19
CA CYS A 123 14.16 12.24 -6.99
C CYS A 123 12.80 12.76 -6.51
N GLY A 124 11.88 12.98 -7.43
CA GLY A 124 10.52 13.37 -7.09
C GLY A 124 9.65 12.18 -6.72
N LEU A 125 8.53 12.49 -6.07
CA LEU A 125 7.50 11.51 -5.76
C LEU A 125 6.23 11.84 -6.52
N LEU A 126 5.69 10.85 -7.23
CA LEU A 126 4.40 10.96 -7.88
C LEU A 126 3.30 10.66 -6.86
N VAL A 127 2.29 11.50 -6.83
CA VAL A 127 1.16 11.36 -5.93
C VAL A 127 0.03 10.67 -6.68
N TYR A 128 -0.44 9.56 -6.14
CA TYR A 128 -1.58 8.82 -6.66
C TYR A 128 -2.66 8.77 -5.59
N GLY A 129 -3.91 8.94 -5.98
CA GLY A 129 -5.03 8.93 -5.07
C GLY A 129 -6.14 8.02 -5.53
N MET A 130 -6.91 7.53 -4.55
CA MET A 130 -8.10 6.73 -4.82
C MET A 130 -9.19 7.19 -3.86
N LEU A 131 -10.36 7.52 -4.39
CA LEU A 131 -11.52 7.81 -3.57
C LEU A 131 -12.28 6.51 -3.27
N ILE A 132 -13.04 6.49 -2.18
CA ILE A 132 -13.77 5.29 -1.79
C ILE A 132 -14.67 4.78 -2.92
N ASP A 133 -15.31 5.67 -3.67
CA ASP A 133 -16.19 5.28 -4.76
C ASP A 133 -15.45 4.70 -5.96
N GLU A 134 -14.14 4.91 -6.03
CA GLU A 134 -13.29 4.41 -7.10
C GLU A 134 -12.69 3.04 -6.79
N CYS A 135 -12.81 2.57 -5.56
CA CYS A 135 -12.18 1.33 -5.13
C CYS A 135 -13.05 0.13 -5.51
N ARG A 136 -12.58 -0.63 -6.52
CA ARG A 136 -13.33 -1.82 -6.98
C ARG A 136 -13.10 -3.05 -6.10
N TRP A 137 -12.11 -3.02 -5.22
CA TRP A 137 -11.71 -4.19 -4.42
C TRP A 137 -12.63 -4.44 -3.24
N ILE A 138 -13.35 -3.42 -2.76
CA ILE A 138 -14.23 -3.52 -1.60
C ILE A 138 -15.69 -3.64 -2.00
N LYS A 139 -16.01 -3.58 -3.30
CA LYS A 139 -17.38 -3.69 -3.76
C LYS A 139 -17.88 -5.11 -3.61
N ASP A 140 -19.08 -5.26 -3.05
CA ASP A 140 -19.72 -6.53 -2.93
C ASP A 140 -20.21 -6.98 -4.31
N LYS A 141 -19.87 -8.22 -4.68
CA LYS A 141 -20.27 -8.79 -5.96
C LYS A 141 -21.79 -8.96 -6.09
N THR A 142 -22.49 -9.03 -4.95
CA THR A 142 -23.94 -9.18 -4.96
C THR A 142 -24.67 -7.86 -5.21
N ASN A 143 -23.98 -6.74 -5.03
CA ASN A 143 -24.58 -5.41 -5.17
C ASN A 143 -24.13 -4.67 -6.45
N GLY A 144 -23.38 -5.34 -7.28
CA GLY A 144 -22.85 -4.65 -8.46
C GLY A 144 -22.62 -5.48 -9.59
#